data_b40a2dea21a589b2d38d9495d3938a1f
#
_entry.id   b40a2dea21a589b2d38d9495d3938a1f
#
_cell.length_a   1.000
_cell.length_b   1.000
_cell.length_c   1.000
_cell.angle_alpha   90.00
_cell.angle_beta   90.00
_cell.angle_gamma   90.00
#
_symmetry.space_group_name_H-M   'P 1'
#
loop_
_entity.id
_entity.type
_entity.pdbx_description
1 polymer ?
#
loop_
_entity_poly.entity_id
_entity_poly.type
_entity_poly.pdbx_seq_one_letter_code
_entity_poly.pdbx_strand_id
1 'polypeptide(L)'
;LVRHMVGSGLSERRSLRIIGMSASAYRYEPAADRNGALKEKIMALAQRHRRYGAGMIYLKLRQAGEVVNHKRVDRLYAQAGLQVRKRKRKKIPLAERHPLQRPMAANQVWSMDFVFDRTAEGRSIKNLTVIDDATHEAVAIVAERAMGGNQVVRILDQIAATRGLPKAIRTDNGKEFCGRAMLNWAHARGVQLFLIEPGKPNQNAYIESFNGRFREECLNEHWFTSLAHARVIVETWRREYNEERPKKSLGGLTPAAHAQRLMQN
;
A
#
# COMPACT_ATOMS: atom_id res chain seq x y z
N LEU A 1 -34.93 -30.65 -22.55
CA LEU A 1 -36.12 -30.63 -23.41
C LEU A 1 -35.80 -31.21 -24.78
N VAL A 2 -34.85 -30.66 -25.59
CA VAL A 2 -34.51 -31.21 -26.94
C VAL A 2 -34.15 -32.68 -26.87
N ARG A 3 -33.27 -33.12 -25.97
CA ARG A 3 -32.88 -34.52 -25.81
C ARG A 3 -34.06 -35.42 -25.49
N HIS A 4 -35.03 -34.95 -24.72
CA HIS A 4 -36.25 -35.70 -24.40
C HIS A 4 -37.13 -35.87 -25.64
N MET A 5 -37.33 -34.79 -26.41
CA MET A 5 -38.13 -34.84 -27.66
C MET A 5 -37.49 -35.74 -28.70
N VAL A 6 -36.17 -35.79 -28.81
CA VAL A 6 -35.45 -36.70 -29.68
C VAL A 6 -35.61 -38.15 -29.22
N GLY A 7 -35.52 -38.40 -27.89
CA GLY A 7 -35.77 -39.71 -27.31
C GLY A 7 -37.24 -40.22 -27.50
N SER A 8 -38.19 -39.29 -27.69
CA SER A 8 -39.58 -39.58 -28.00
C SER A 8 -39.90 -39.75 -29.52
N GLY A 9 -38.82 -39.80 -30.36
CA GLY A 9 -38.96 -40.08 -31.79
C GLY A 9 -39.00 -38.84 -32.70
N LEU A 10 -38.91 -37.63 -32.19
CA LEU A 10 -38.78 -36.43 -33.03
C LEU A 10 -37.37 -36.25 -33.54
N SER A 11 -37.21 -35.77 -34.80
CA SER A 11 -35.87 -35.41 -35.27
C SER A 11 -35.28 -34.20 -34.50
N GLU A 12 -33.97 -34.16 -34.31
CA GLU A 12 -33.28 -33.04 -33.68
C GLU A 12 -33.67 -31.70 -34.32
N ARG A 13 -33.69 -31.64 -35.65
CA ARG A 13 -34.02 -30.41 -36.39
C ARG A 13 -35.45 -29.92 -36.08
N ARG A 14 -36.40 -30.83 -35.94
CA ARG A 14 -37.80 -30.50 -35.62
C ARG A 14 -37.92 -30.05 -34.17
N SER A 15 -37.24 -30.74 -33.25
CA SER A 15 -37.19 -30.39 -31.83
C SER A 15 -36.58 -29.00 -31.59
N LEU A 16 -35.48 -28.69 -32.28
CA LEU A 16 -34.82 -27.36 -32.21
C LEU A 16 -35.74 -26.27 -32.78
N ARG A 17 -36.47 -26.54 -33.86
CA ARG A 17 -37.43 -25.58 -34.43
C ARG A 17 -38.56 -25.28 -33.44
N ILE A 18 -39.13 -26.31 -32.81
CA ILE A 18 -40.23 -26.16 -31.84
C ILE A 18 -39.80 -25.30 -30.66
N ILE A 19 -38.54 -25.43 -30.19
CA ILE A 19 -38.01 -24.69 -29.04
C ILE A 19 -37.45 -23.30 -29.45
N GLY A 20 -37.28 -23.02 -30.73
CA GLY A 20 -36.68 -21.79 -31.23
C GLY A 20 -35.17 -21.71 -30.98
N MET A 21 -34.47 -22.87 -30.88
CA MET A 21 -33.04 -22.94 -30.59
C MET A 21 -32.25 -23.28 -31.86
N SER A 22 -31.12 -22.59 -32.07
CA SER A 22 -30.18 -22.92 -33.15
C SER A 22 -29.40 -24.20 -32.86
N ALA A 23 -29.04 -24.96 -33.90
CA ALA A 23 -28.24 -26.18 -33.77
C ALA A 23 -26.84 -25.86 -33.17
N SER A 24 -26.27 -24.70 -33.49
CA SER A 24 -24.99 -24.22 -32.90
C SER A 24 -25.13 -23.95 -31.41
N ALA A 25 -26.24 -23.35 -30.96
CA ALA A 25 -26.48 -23.12 -29.54
C ALA A 25 -26.69 -24.44 -28.76
N TYR A 26 -27.37 -25.41 -29.38
CA TYR A 26 -27.62 -26.73 -28.79
C TYR A 26 -26.34 -27.56 -28.65
N ARG A 27 -25.46 -27.49 -29.63
CA ARG A 27 -24.19 -28.23 -29.67
C ARG A 27 -23.03 -27.45 -29.06
N TYR A 28 -23.30 -26.25 -28.49
CA TYR A 28 -22.27 -25.45 -27.87
C TYR A 28 -21.73 -26.14 -26.61
N GLU A 29 -20.49 -26.56 -26.68
CA GLU A 29 -19.73 -27.01 -25.53
C GLU A 29 -18.82 -25.85 -25.05
N PRO A 30 -18.97 -25.40 -23.79
CA PRO A 30 -18.11 -24.38 -23.27
C PRO A 30 -16.64 -24.80 -23.33
N ALA A 31 -15.78 -23.96 -23.86
CA ALA A 31 -14.33 -24.21 -23.81
C ALA A 31 -13.88 -24.36 -22.36
N ALA A 32 -12.88 -25.22 -22.12
CA ALA A 32 -12.31 -25.43 -20.80
C ALA A 32 -11.89 -24.10 -20.15
N ASP A 33 -12.15 -23.95 -18.85
CA ASP A 33 -11.79 -22.73 -18.12
C ASP A 33 -10.26 -22.54 -18.09
N ARG A 34 -9.77 -21.61 -18.90
CA ARG A 34 -8.34 -21.23 -18.96
C ARG A 34 -7.93 -20.32 -17.82
N ASN A 35 -8.79 -20.09 -16.83
CA ASN A 35 -8.55 -19.14 -15.75
C ASN A 35 -8.16 -19.82 -14.43
N GLY A 36 -8.25 -21.16 -14.31
CA GLY A 36 -8.04 -21.87 -13.05
C GLY A 36 -6.74 -21.48 -12.36
N ALA A 37 -5.59 -21.68 -13.02
CA ALA A 37 -4.28 -21.36 -12.45
C ALA A 37 -4.13 -19.87 -12.09
N LEU A 38 -4.64 -18.95 -12.94
CA LEU A 38 -4.60 -17.51 -12.63
C LEU A 38 -5.49 -17.16 -11.44
N LYS A 39 -6.67 -17.78 -11.34
CA LYS A 39 -7.60 -17.57 -10.22
C LYS A 39 -6.97 -18.03 -8.89
N GLU A 40 -6.30 -19.18 -8.88
CA GLU A 40 -5.55 -19.66 -7.71
C GLU A 40 -4.46 -18.67 -7.26
N LYS A 41 -3.66 -18.16 -8.20
CA LYS A 41 -2.64 -17.13 -7.92
C LYS A 41 -3.26 -15.84 -7.34
N ILE A 42 -4.37 -15.38 -7.92
CA ILE A 42 -5.10 -14.20 -7.42
C ILE A 42 -5.59 -14.45 -5.98
N MET A 43 -6.19 -15.63 -5.71
CA MET A 43 -6.68 -15.99 -4.39
C MET A 43 -5.55 -16.07 -3.36
N ALA A 44 -4.44 -16.72 -3.68
CA ALA A 44 -3.28 -16.83 -2.81
C ALA A 44 -2.69 -15.45 -2.45
N LEU A 45 -2.53 -14.56 -3.44
CA LEU A 45 -2.07 -13.19 -3.21
C LEU A 45 -3.06 -12.37 -2.36
N ALA A 46 -4.37 -12.52 -2.59
CA ALA A 46 -5.39 -11.82 -1.81
C ALA A 46 -5.48 -12.33 -0.36
N GLN A 47 -5.23 -13.62 -0.12
CA GLN A 47 -5.16 -14.20 1.23
C GLN A 47 -3.93 -13.70 1.98
N ARG A 48 -2.77 -13.64 1.31
CA ARG A 48 -1.52 -13.10 1.89
C ARG A 48 -1.64 -11.61 2.18
N HIS A 49 -2.27 -10.84 1.29
CA HIS A 49 -2.37 -9.38 1.38
C HIS A 49 -3.85 -8.94 1.40
N ARG A 50 -4.50 -9.12 2.53
CA ARG A 50 -5.97 -8.92 2.69
C ARG A 50 -6.47 -7.51 2.33
N ARG A 51 -5.59 -6.51 2.37
CA ARG A 51 -5.92 -5.12 2.02
C ARG A 51 -5.59 -4.73 0.58
N TYR A 52 -5.06 -5.67 -0.22
CA TYR A 52 -4.77 -5.39 -1.62
C TYR A 52 -6.02 -5.56 -2.46
N GLY A 53 -6.44 -4.49 -3.13
CA GLY A 53 -7.48 -4.56 -4.17
C GLY A 53 -6.92 -5.10 -5.48
N ALA A 54 -7.81 -5.38 -6.45
CA ALA A 54 -7.48 -5.99 -7.75
C ALA A 54 -6.28 -5.32 -8.45
N GLY A 55 -6.18 -3.98 -8.43
CA GLY A 55 -5.05 -3.27 -9.03
C GLY A 55 -3.70 -3.56 -8.37
N MET A 56 -3.65 -3.79 -7.05
CA MET A 56 -2.42 -4.19 -6.35
C MET A 56 -2.08 -5.65 -6.63
N ILE A 57 -3.08 -6.53 -6.67
CA ILE A 57 -2.92 -7.94 -7.07
C ILE A 57 -2.38 -8.02 -8.51
N TYR A 58 -2.91 -7.21 -9.42
CA TYR A 58 -2.38 -7.11 -10.79
C TYR A 58 -0.90 -6.72 -10.81
N LEU A 59 -0.49 -5.70 -10.03
CA LEU A 59 0.91 -5.28 -9.96
C LEU A 59 1.81 -6.37 -9.37
N LYS A 60 1.35 -7.12 -8.35
CA LYS A 60 2.09 -8.27 -7.80
C LYS A 60 2.25 -9.40 -8.81
N LEU A 61 1.21 -9.71 -9.59
CA LEU A 61 1.30 -10.68 -10.68
C LEU A 61 2.31 -10.23 -11.75
N ARG A 62 2.29 -8.94 -12.13
CA ARG A 62 3.28 -8.37 -13.07
C ARG A 62 4.70 -8.44 -12.54
N GLN A 63 4.90 -8.19 -11.25
CA GLN A 63 6.19 -8.32 -10.54
C GLN A 63 6.72 -9.77 -10.58
N ALA A 64 5.81 -10.75 -10.49
CA ALA A 64 6.12 -12.19 -10.59
C ALA A 64 6.32 -12.66 -12.06
N GLY A 65 6.36 -11.75 -13.05
CA GLY A 65 6.57 -12.07 -14.46
C GLY A 65 5.29 -12.50 -15.22
N GLU A 66 4.11 -12.47 -14.57
CA GLU A 66 2.87 -12.88 -15.24
C GLU A 66 2.44 -11.86 -16.29
N VAL A 67 2.31 -12.30 -17.54
CA VAL A 67 1.80 -11.48 -18.65
C VAL A 67 0.27 -11.61 -18.69
N VAL A 68 -0.42 -10.72 -18.00
CA VAL A 68 -1.88 -10.77 -17.83
C VAL A 68 -2.51 -9.39 -18.07
N ASN A 69 -3.74 -9.40 -18.62
CA ASN A 69 -4.51 -8.17 -18.80
C ASN A 69 -5.17 -7.77 -17.48
N HIS A 70 -5.05 -6.49 -17.07
CA HIS A 70 -5.66 -5.98 -15.84
C HIS A 70 -7.17 -6.20 -15.78
N LYS A 71 -7.91 -6.04 -16.90
CA LYS A 71 -9.37 -6.30 -16.96
C LYS A 71 -9.71 -7.77 -16.64
N ARG A 72 -8.82 -8.71 -17.05
CA ARG A 72 -9.00 -10.14 -16.73
C ARG A 72 -8.82 -10.37 -15.23
N VAL A 73 -7.79 -9.75 -14.62
CA VAL A 73 -7.55 -9.82 -13.17
C VAL A 73 -8.71 -9.19 -12.40
N ASP A 74 -9.18 -8.00 -12.78
CA ASP A 74 -10.31 -7.31 -12.14
C ASP A 74 -11.56 -8.20 -12.14
N ARG A 75 -11.89 -8.82 -13.28
CA ARG A 75 -13.05 -9.72 -13.40
C ARG A 75 -12.91 -10.94 -12.51
N LEU A 76 -11.77 -11.65 -12.53
CA LEU A 76 -11.56 -12.86 -11.73
C LEU A 76 -11.55 -12.55 -10.24
N TYR A 77 -10.93 -11.42 -9.84
CA TYR A 77 -10.92 -10.92 -8.48
C TYR A 77 -12.34 -10.64 -7.96
N ALA A 78 -13.18 -10.01 -8.81
CA ALA A 78 -14.58 -9.76 -8.49
C ALA A 78 -15.41 -11.05 -8.40
N GLN A 79 -15.23 -11.97 -9.34
CA GLN A 79 -15.93 -13.28 -9.35
C GLN A 79 -15.55 -14.13 -8.12
N ALA A 80 -14.34 -13.98 -7.59
CA ALA A 80 -13.91 -14.66 -6.37
C ALA A 80 -14.38 -13.99 -5.06
N GLY A 81 -15.16 -12.91 -5.14
CA GLY A 81 -15.70 -12.22 -3.95
C GLY A 81 -14.65 -11.51 -3.09
N LEU A 82 -13.48 -11.18 -3.66
CA LEU A 82 -12.32 -10.67 -2.93
C LEU A 82 -12.30 -9.13 -2.75
N GLN A 83 -13.41 -8.44 -3.10
CA GLN A 83 -13.43 -6.98 -3.11
C GLN A 83 -13.17 -6.38 -1.73
N VAL A 84 -12.14 -5.56 -1.63
CA VAL A 84 -11.82 -4.79 -0.43
C VAL A 84 -12.77 -3.59 -0.32
N ARG A 85 -13.36 -3.39 0.87
CA ARG A 85 -14.23 -2.24 1.14
C ARG A 85 -13.47 -0.93 0.92
N LYS A 86 -13.92 -0.13 -0.04
CA LYS A 86 -13.35 1.20 -0.30
C LYS A 86 -14.01 2.24 0.61
N ARG A 87 -13.22 3.06 1.29
CA ARG A 87 -13.73 4.26 1.96
C ARG A 87 -14.28 5.22 0.90
N LYS A 88 -15.53 5.66 1.07
CA LYS A 88 -16.07 6.76 0.26
C LYS A 88 -15.26 8.03 0.56
N ARG A 89 -14.65 8.63 -0.46
CA ARG A 89 -13.99 9.92 -0.30
C ARG A 89 -15.04 10.99 0.00
N LYS A 90 -14.87 11.76 1.07
CA LYS A 90 -15.65 12.98 1.28
C LYS A 90 -15.29 13.94 0.15
N LYS A 91 -16.31 14.53 -0.51
CA LYS A 91 -16.09 15.65 -1.44
C LYS A 91 -15.65 16.83 -0.59
N ILE A 92 -14.37 17.18 -0.65
CA ILE A 92 -13.83 18.38 -0.01
C ILE A 92 -13.94 19.49 -1.05
N PRO A 93 -14.45 20.70 -0.71
CA PRO A 93 -14.46 21.84 -1.62
C PRO A 93 -13.05 22.07 -2.18
N LEU A 94 -13.01 22.50 -3.45
CA LEU A 94 -11.76 22.87 -4.13
C LEU A 94 -11.21 24.14 -3.46
N ALA A 95 -10.35 23.98 -2.46
CA ALA A 95 -9.42 25.03 -2.06
C ALA A 95 -8.24 25.03 -3.02
N GLU A 96 -7.58 26.18 -3.22
CA GLU A 96 -6.33 26.24 -4.00
C GLU A 96 -5.34 25.21 -3.49
N ARG A 97 -5.07 24.20 -4.32
CA ARG A 97 -4.13 23.14 -4.00
C ARG A 97 -2.81 23.48 -4.67
N HIS A 98 -1.86 23.96 -3.91
CA HIS A 98 -0.47 24.01 -4.35
C HIS A 98 0.10 22.58 -4.23
N PRO A 99 0.42 21.91 -5.37
CA PRO A 99 1.04 20.59 -5.31
C PRO A 99 2.39 20.68 -4.57
N LEU A 100 2.63 19.78 -3.63
CA LEU A 100 3.97 19.65 -3.05
C LEU A 100 4.96 19.31 -4.17
N GLN A 101 6.00 20.12 -4.30
CA GLN A 101 7.11 19.78 -5.19
C GLN A 101 7.73 18.48 -4.69
N ARG A 102 7.79 17.50 -5.57
CA ARG A 102 8.40 16.21 -5.26
C ARG A 102 9.92 16.34 -5.34
N PRO A 103 10.66 15.97 -4.28
CA PRO A 103 12.11 15.90 -4.34
C PRO A 103 12.57 14.94 -5.43
N MET A 104 13.69 15.25 -6.09
CA MET A 104 14.20 14.49 -7.24
C MET A 104 15.24 13.43 -6.85
N ALA A 105 15.85 13.55 -5.67
CA ALA A 105 16.89 12.63 -5.21
C ALA A 105 16.63 12.17 -3.77
N ALA A 106 17.14 10.98 -3.45
CA ALA A 106 17.13 10.44 -2.09
C ALA A 106 17.78 11.43 -1.10
N ASN A 107 17.28 11.43 0.13
CA ASN A 107 17.75 12.27 1.22
C ASN A 107 17.62 13.79 0.98
N GLN A 108 16.84 14.23 0.00
CA GLN A 108 16.53 15.67 -0.11
C GLN A 108 15.55 16.09 0.99
N VAL A 109 14.45 15.39 1.14
CA VAL A 109 13.44 15.67 2.18
C VAL A 109 12.97 14.37 2.79
N TRP A 110 13.07 14.28 4.12
CA TRP A 110 12.35 13.27 4.88
C TRP A 110 11.10 13.86 5.49
N SER A 111 9.99 13.15 5.42
CA SER A 111 8.78 13.48 6.16
C SER A 111 8.65 12.54 7.34
N MET A 112 8.27 13.06 8.50
CA MET A 112 8.06 12.24 9.69
C MET A 112 6.81 12.65 10.47
N ASP A 113 6.25 11.66 11.19
CA ASP A 113 5.03 11.83 11.96
C ASP A 113 4.91 10.70 13.00
N PHE A 114 3.96 10.83 13.92
CA PHE A 114 3.61 9.80 14.87
C PHE A 114 2.30 9.09 14.52
N VAL A 115 2.32 7.76 14.62
CA VAL A 115 1.12 6.93 14.50
C VAL A 115 0.92 6.16 15.80
N PHE A 116 -0.26 6.30 16.39
CA PHE A 116 -0.58 5.67 17.66
C PHE A 116 -1.36 4.37 17.48
N ASP A 117 -1.05 3.39 18.34
CA ASP A 117 -1.78 2.15 18.47
C ASP A 117 -1.75 1.65 19.93
N ARG A 118 -2.21 0.43 20.20
CA ARG A 118 -2.26 -0.17 21.52
C ARG A 118 -1.92 -1.66 21.46
N THR A 119 -1.34 -2.17 22.56
CA THR A 119 -1.26 -3.61 22.78
C THR A 119 -2.61 -4.19 23.18
N ALA A 120 -2.74 -5.52 23.16
CA ALA A 120 -3.91 -6.25 23.62
C ALA A 120 -4.34 -5.86 25.06
N GLU A 121 -3.38 -5.53 25.91
CA GLU A 121 -3.60 -5.04 27.28
C GLU A 121 -4.02 -3.57 27.36
N GLY A 122 -4.24 -2.89 26.22
CA GLY A 122 -4.63 -1.48 26.16
C GLY A 122 -3.48 -0.47 26.33
N ARG A 123 -2.23 -0.92 26.51
CA ARG A 123 -1.07 -0.02 26.66
C ARG A 123 -0.73 0.65 25.32
N SER A 124 -0.53 1.96 25.34
CA SER A 124 -0.22 2.76 24.17
C SER A 124 1.08 2.32 23.48
N ILE A 125 1.06 2.35 22.15
CA ILE A 125 2.24 2.25 21.27
C ILE A 125 2.30 3.54 20.47
N LYS A 126 3.45 4.23 20.51
CA LYS A 126 3.75 5.42 19.74
C LYS A 126 4.78 5.06 18.67
N ASN A 127 4.39 5.06 17.40
CA ASN A 127 5.25 4.73 16.28
C ASN A 127 5.76 6.02 15.63
N LEU A 128 7.06 6.27 15.66
CA LEU A 128 7.68 7.29 14.80
C LEU A 128 7.83 6.71 13.42
N THR A 129 7.24 7.35 12.43
CA THR A 129 7.39 7.01 11.01
C THR A 129 8.26 8.05 10.32
N VAL A 130 9.24 7.60 9.54
CA VAL A 130 10.13 8.45 8.74
C VAL A 130 10.15 7.91 7.32
N ILE A 131 9.80 8.74 6.35
CA ILE A 131 9.83 8.37 4.93
C ILE A 131 10.71 9.33 4.14
N ASP A 132 11.28 8.86 3.06
CA ASP A 132 11.96 9.69 2.06
C ASP A 132 10.94 10.08 0.98
N ASP A 133 10.71 11.37 0.81
CA ASP A 133 9.67 11.89 -0.09
C ASP A 133 9.99 11.61 -1.58
N ALA A 134 11.27 11.50 -1.95
CA ALA A 134 11.70 11.20 -3.32
C ALA A 134 11.53 9.71 -3.66
N THR A 135 12.10 8.85 -2.81
CA THR A 135 12.13 7.41 -3.06
C THR A 135 10.85 6.70 -2.62
N HIS A 136 10.06 7.33 -1.74
CA HIS A 136 8.92 6.76 -1.03
C HIS A 136 9.29 5.58 -0.12
N GLU A 137 10.54 5.40 0.21
CA GLU A 137 10.97 4.40 1.18
C GLU A 137 10.53 4.77 2.60
N ALA A 138 10.07 3.77 3.34
CA ALA A 138 9.95 3.88 4.79
C ALA A 138 11.36 3.76 5.39
N VAL A 139 11.99 4.88 5.65
CA VAL A 139 13.36 4.97 6.18
C VAL A 139 13.43 4.32 7.55
N ALA A 140 12.47 4.63 8.41
CA ALA A 140 12.32 3.99 9.71
C ALA A 140 10.86 3.97 10.17
N ILE A 141 10.53 2.95 10.97
CA ILE A 141 9.33 2.92 11.82
C ILE A 141 9.79 2.41 13.19
N VAL A 142 9.71 3.24 14.21
CA VAL A 142 10.19 2.91 15.55
C VAL A 142 9.02 2.93 16.53
N ALA A 143 8.72 1.76 17.11
CA ALA A 143 7.62 1.57 18.06
C ALA A 143 8.12 1.68 19.50
N GLU A 144 7.54 2.59 20.30
CA GLU A 144 7.87 2.83 21.70
C GLU A 144 6.61 3.05 22.55
N ARG A 145 6.74 3.00 23.89
CA ARG A 145 5.65 3.36 24.80
C ARG A 145 5.43 4.87 24.84
N ALA A 146 6.52 5.60 24.88
CA ALA A 146 6.56 7.06 24.84
C ALA A 146 7.82 7.48 24.09
N MET A 147 7.78 8.63 23.44
CA MET A 147 8.91 9.14 22.68
C MET A 147 8.92 10.65 22.78
N GLY A 148 9.95 11.20 23.36
CA GLY A 148 10.22 12.65 23.44
C GLY A 148 11.28 13.08 22.42
N GLY A 149 11.52 14.39 22.30
CA GLY A 149 12.44 14.96 21.32
C GLY A 149 13.86 14.40 21.37
N ASN A 150 14.42 14.16 22.56
CA ASN A 150 15.76 13.56 22.70
C ASN A 150 15.83 12.12 22.14
N GLN A 151 14.74 11.37 22.20
CA GLN A 151 14.70 10.03 21.63
C GLN A 151 14.54 10.09 20.12
N VAL A 152 13.74 11.03 19.60
CA VAL A 152 13.64 11.29 18.15
C VAL A 152 15.01 11.60 17.58
N VAL A 153 15.78 12.50 18.20
CA VAL A 153 17.13 12.87 17.76
C VAL A 153 18.07 11.66 17.73
N ARG A 154 18.06 10.81 18.77
CA ARG A 154 18.87 9.57 18.78
C ARG A 154 18.50 8.62 17.63
N ILE A 155 17.21 8.50 17.31
CA ILE A 155 16.76 7.69 16.18
C ILE A 155 17.26 8.29 14.86
N LEU A 156 17.18 9.60 14.70
CA LEU A 156 17.67 10.28 13.50
C LEU A 156 19.18 10.10 13.32
N ASP A 157 19.98 10.17 14.40
CA ASP A 157 21.41 9.88 14.35
C ASP A 157 21.70 8.42 13.95
N GLN A 158 20.93 7.45 14.46
CA GLN A 158 21.04 6.05 14.05
C GLN A 158 20.73 5.84 12.55
N ILE A 159 19.69 6.49 12.05
CA ILE A 159 19.35 6.46 10.63
C ILE A 159 20.48 7.11 9.82
N ALA A 160 20.95 8.27 10.24
CA ALA A 160 22.01 9.02 9.56
C ALA A 160 23.33 8.24 9.47
N ALA A 161 23.65 7.42 10.45
CA ALA A 161 24.86 6.58 10.45
C ALA A 161 24.88 5.54 9.32
N THR A 162 23.71 5.11 8.80
CA THR A 162 23.61 4.09 7.75
C THR A 162 23.19 4.66 6.41
N ARG A 163 22.31 5.68 6.40
CA ARG A 163 21.71 6.24 5.19
C ARG A 163 22.27 7.62 4.81
N GLY A 164 22.98 8.30 5.71
CA GLY A 164 23.34 9.71 5.59
C GLY A 164 22.23 10.63 6.08
N LEU A 165 22.53 11.93 6.15
CA LEU A 165 21.61 12.97 6.60
C LEU A 165 20.69 13.42 5.47
N PRO A 166 19.43 13.80 5.75
CA PRO A 166 18.60 14.51 4.79
C PRO A 166 19.02 15.98 4.71
N LYS A 167 18.74 16.65 3.59
CA LYS A 167 18.87 18.10 3.49
C LYS A 167 17.83 18.82 4.33
N ALA A 168 16.62 18.25 4.40
CA ALA A 168 15.52 18.80 5.16
C ALA A 168 14.62 17.71 5.76
N ILE A 169 13.96 18.05 6.86
CA ILE A 169 12.94 17.23 7.49
C ILE A 169 11.64 18.04 7.54
N ARG A 170 10.55 17.42 7.08
CA ARG A 170 9.19 17.95 7.16
C ARG A 170 8.42 17.24 8.24
N THR A 171 7.75 17.99 9.10
CA THR A 171 6.99 17.45 10.23
C THR A 171 5.90 18.42 10.68
N ASP A 172 4.97 17.96 11.49
CA ASP A 172 4.01 18.81 12.17
C ASP A 172 4.67 19.63 13.31
N ASN A 173 3.86 20.47 13.98
CA ASN A 173 4.29 21.30 15.08
C ASN A 173 4.24 20.58 16.44
N GLY A 174 4.32 19.25 16.47
CA GLY A 174 4.39 18.47 17.70
C GLY A 174 5.59 18.88 18.56
N LYS A 175 5.41 18.94 19.88
CA LYS A 175 6.45 19.36 20.83
C LYS A 175 7.74 18.54 20.70
N GLU A 176 7.62 17.30 20.27
CA GLU A 176 8.76 16.40 20.03
C GLU A 176 9.61 16.82 18.83
N PHE A 177 8.99 17.47 17.84
CA PHE A 177 9.61 17.86 16.58
C PHE A 177 10.04 19.33 16.54
N CYS A 178 9.39 20.21 17.29
CA CYS A 178 9.73 21.64 17.36
C CYS A 178 10.41 22.04 18.69
N GLY A 179 10.69 21.07 19.56
CA GLY A 179 11.37 21.31 20.84
C GLY A 179 12.88 21.55 20.69
N ARG A 180 13.49 22.10 21.73
CA ARG A 180 14.92 22.49 21.77
C ARG A 180 15.86 21.38 21.28
N ALA A 181 15.60 20.12 21.66
CA ALA A 181 16.44 18.99 21.24
C ALA A 181 16.51 18.86 19.72
N MET A 182 15.36 18.93 19.05
CA MET A 182 15.27 18.80 17.59
C MET A 182 15.86 20.03 16.88
N LEU A 183 15.60 21.24 17.37
CA LEU A 183 16.16 22.48 16.81
C LEU A 183 17.69 22.50 16.90
N ASN A 184 18.25 22.15 18.06
CA ASN A 184 19.70 22.09 18.27
C ASN A 184 20.34 21.02 17.37
N TRP A 185 19.73 19.84 17.27
CA TRP A 185 20.21 18.76 16.41
C TRP A 185 20.22 19.19 14.93
N ALA A 186 19.12 19.75 14.46
CA ALA A 186 19.00 20.20 13.08
C ALA A 186 20.04 21.25 12.72
N HIS A 187 20.24 22.24 13.60
CA HIS A 187 21.26 23.26 13.45
C HIS A 187 22.68 22.65 13.42
N ALA A 188 23.00 21.77 14.39
CA ALA A 188 24.32 21.14 14.49
C ALA A 188 24.65 20.24 13.30
N ARG A 189 23.61 19.62 12.66
CA ARG A 189 23.76 18.73 11.50
C ARG A 189 23.56 19.42 10.16
N GLY A 190 23.24 20.71 10.12
CA GLY A 190 22.95 21.44 8.89
C GLY A 190 21.66 20.98 8.18
N VAL A 191 20.70 20.44 8.92
CA VAL A 191 19.41 19.94 8.39
C VAL A 191 18.35 21.03 8.53
N GLN A 192 17.64 21.33 7.45
CA GLN A 192 16.54 22.29 7.50
C GLN A 192 15.27 21.64 8.10
N LEU A 193 14.55 22.37 8.94
CA LEU A 193 13.25 21.92 9.47
C LEU A 193 12.12 22.69 8.78
N PHE A 194 11.23 21.94 8.11
CA PHE A 194 10.02 22.45 7.50
C PHE A 194 8.81 22.06 8.37
N LEU A 195 8.44 22.97 9.27
CA LEU A 195 7.23 22.82 10.06
C LEU A 195 6.02 23.16 9.20
N ILE A 196 5.02 22.25 9.15
CA ILE A 196 3.80 22.49 8.39
C ILE A 196 2.98 23.61 9.05
N GLU A 197 2.35 24.45 8.23
CA GLU A 197 1.50 25.53 8.71
C GLU A 197 0.22 24.93 9.35
N PRO A 198 -0.24 25.47 10.48
CA PRO A 198 -1.51 25.07 11.08
C PRO A 198 -2.67 25.12 10.06
N GLY A 199 -3.46 24.06 9.98
CA GLY A 199 -4.59 23.97 9.05
C GLY A 199 -4.24 23.63 7.60
N LYS A 200 -2.96 23.40 7.26
CA LYS A 200 -2.53 22.98 5.92
C LYS A 200 -1.97 21.54 5.89
N PRO A 201 -2.79 20.50 6.16
CA PRO A 201 -2.35 19.11 6.17
C PRO A 201 -1.75 18.67 4.83
N ASN A 202 -2.16 19.28 3.72
CA ASN A 202 -1.63 18.98 2.39
C ASN A 202 -0.09 19.11 2.32
N GLN A 203 0.53 19.94 3.19
CA GLN A 203 1.97 20.11 3.25
C GLN A 203 2.69 18.85 3.76
N ASN A 204 1.97 17.91 4.43
CA ASN A 204 2.52 16.63 4.90
C ASN A 204 1.89 15.40 4.20
N ALA A 205 1.35 15.60 3.00
CA ALA A 205 0.56 14.58 2.29
C ALA A 205 1.31 13.27 2.02
N TYR A 206 2.65 13.30 1.90
CA TYR A 206 3.45 12.09 1.68
C TYR A 206 3.41 11.16 2.89
N ILE A 207 3.70 11.70 4.08
CA ILE A 207 3.67 10.90 5.31
C ILE A 207 2.24 10.50 5.71
N GLU A 208 1.23 11.37 5.50
CA GLU A 208 -0.16 11.03 5.75
C GLU A 208 -0.63 9.85 4.88
N SER A 209 -0.28 9.88 3.59
CA SER A 209 -0.57 8.77 2.67
C SER A 209 0.14 7.48 3.09
N PHE A 210 1.38 7.57 3.56
CA PHE A 210 2.13 6.44 4.10
C PHE A 210 1.48 5.90 5.38
N ASN A 211 1.21 6.76 6.34
CA ASN A 211 0.61 6.41 7.64
C ASN A 211 -0.77 5.75 7.45
N GLY A 212 -1.55 6.19 6.46
CA GLY A 212 -2.77 5.53 6.07
C GLY A 212 -2.55 4.08 5.64
N ARG A 213 -1.49 3.79 4.87
CA ARG A 213 -1.13 2.42 4.47
C ARG A 213 -0.59 1.61 5.64
N PHE A 214 0.29 2.18 6.43
CA PHE A 214 0.80 1.54 7.63
C PHE A 214 -0.33 1.12 8.57
N ARG A 215 -1.30 2.00 8.79
CA ARG A 215 -2.48 1.68 9.60
C ARG A 215 -3.34 0.57 8.98
N GLU A 216 -3.67 0.68 7.69
CA GLU A 216 -4.56 -0.27 7.02
C GLU A 216 -3.92 -1.65 6.81
N GLU A 217 -2.63 -1.69 6.42
CA GLU A 217 -1.96 -2.91 5.96
C GLU A 217 -1.11 -3.58 7.05
N CYS A 218 -0.81 -2.89 8.18
CA CYS A 218 -0.05 -3.41 9.31
C CYS A 218 -0.83 -3.34 10.61
N LEU A 219 -1.11 -2.12 11.12
CA LEU A 219 -1.65 -1.97 12.47
C LEU A 219 -3.03 -2.63 12.63
N ASN A 220 -3.93 -2.44 11.65
CA ASN A 220 -5.29 -3.02 11.70
C ASN A 220 -5.34 -4.52 11.36
N GLU A 221 -4.25 -5.12 10.88
CA GLU A 221 -4.18 -6.55 10.55
C GLU A 221 -3.56 -7.39 11.67
N HIS A 222 -3.00 -6.74 12.70
CA HIS A 222 -2.28 -7.43 13.75
C HIS A 222 -2.80 -7.06 15.15
N TRP A 223 -2.76 -8.05 16.04
CA TRP A 223 -3.07 -7.90 17.45
C TRP A 223 -1.77 -7.98 18.26
N PHE A 224 -1.29 -6.84 18.76
CA PHE A 224 0.01 -6.75 19.42
C PHE A 224 -0.07 -7.23 20.86
N THR A 225 0.52 -8.36 21.19
CA THR A 225 0.56 -8.91 22.56
C THR A 225 1.54 -8.18 23.46
N SER A 226 2.61 -7.58 22.88
CA SER A 226 3.63 -6.82 23.62
C SER A 226 4.26 -5.76 22.72
N LEU A 227 5.04 -4.84 23.31
CA LEU A 227 5.83 -3.88 22.53
C LEU A 227 6.92 -4.57 21.69
N ALA A 228 7.55 -5.61 22.20
CA ALA A 228 8.53 -6.41 21.48
C ALA A 228 7.90 -7.08 20.24
N HIS A 229 6.72 -7.68 20.40
CA HIS A 229 5.95 -8.23 19.28
C HIS A 229 5.61 -7.16 18.25
N ALA A 230 5.14 -5.98 18.69
CA ALA A 230 4.84 -4.86 17.79
C ALA A 230 6.08 -4.43 16.99
N ARG A 231 7.24 -4.32 17.61
CA ARG A 231 8.50 -3.97 16.93
C ARG A 231 8.87 -4.95 15.82
N VAL A 232 8.75 -6.25 16.07
CA VAL A 232 9.03 -7.29 15.07
C VAL A 232 8.07 -7.17 13.88
N ILE A 233 6.77 -7.10 14.13
CA ILE A 233 5.74 -7.00 13.07
C ILE A 233 5.92 -5.72 12.26
N VAL A 234 6.11 -4.59 12.91
CA VAL A 234 6.27 -3.28 12.27
C VAL A 234 7.52 -3.25 11.39
N GLU A 235 8.65 -3.80 11.86
CA GLU A 235 9.88 -3.85 11.07
C GLU A 235 9.77 -4.84 9.89
N THR A 236 9.11 -5.99 10.08
CA THR A 236 8.82 -6.93 8.98
C THR A 236 7.97 -6.24 7.91
N TRP A 237 6.90 -5.56 8.32
CA TRP A 237 6.06 -4.83 7.38
C TRP A 237 6.82 -3.68 6.66
N ARG A 238 7.70 -2.96 7.38
CA ARG A 238 8.53 -1.90 6.78
C ARG A 238 9.41 -2.44 5.65
N ARG A 239 10.05 -3.61 5.87
CA ARG A 239 10.86 -4.28 4.84
C ARG A 239 10.01 -4.72 3.66
N GLU A 240 8.90 -5.41 3.90
CA GLU A 240 7.95 -5.80 2.84
C GLU A 240 7.43 -4.58 2.06
N TYR A 241 7.12 -3.48 2.75
CA TYR A 241 6.71 -2.24 2.11
C TYR A 241 7.78 -1.68 1.17
N ASN A 242 9.03 -1.68 1.57
CA ASN A 242 10.13 -1.17 0.75
C ASN A 242 10.51 -2.11 -0.39
N GLU A 243 10.58 -3.42 -0.13
CA GLU A 243 11.19 -4.40 -1.02
C GLU A 243 10.18 -5.13 -1.89
N GLU A 244 8.97 -5.36 -1.38
CA GLU A 244 7.98 -6.19 -2.07
C GLU A 244 6.74 -5.43 -2.55
N ARG A 245 6.37 -4.32 -1.92
CA ARG A 245 5.11 -3.64 -2.19
C ARG A 245 5.18 -2.77 -3.44
N PRO A 246 4.49 -3.12 -4.56
CA PRO A 246 4.48 -2.28 -5.75
C PRO A 246 3.67 -1.01 -5.51
N LYS A 247 4.09 0.10 -6.09
CA LYS A 247 3.38 1.39 -6.03
C LYS A 247 2.99 1.86 -7.42
N LYS A 248 1.69 2.10 -7.61
CA LYS A 248 1.18 2.61 -8.90
C LYS A 248 1.84 3.96 -9.27
N SER A 249 2.09 4.84 -8.29
CA SER A 249 2.75 6.13 -8.50
C SER A 249 4.23 6.02 -8.90
N LEU A 250 4.83 4.85 -8.74
CA LEU A 250 6.20 4.54 -9.15
C LEU A 250 6.24 3.63 -10.39
N GLY A 251 5.17 3.62 -11.19
CA GLY A 251 5.08 2.75 -12.36
C GLY A 251 5.01 1.25 -12.04
N GLY A 252 4.61 0.88 -10.82
CA GLY A 252 4.57 -0.50 -10.34
C GLY A 252 5.85 -0.99 -9.68
N LEU A 253 6.90 -0.15 -9.61
CA LEU A 253 8.11 -0.45 -8.84
C LEU A 253 7.85 -0.44 -7.34
N THR A 254 8.68 -1.17 -6.60
CA THR A 254 8.76 -1.01 -5.14
C THR A 254 9.52 0.26 -4.78
N PRO A 255 9.37 0.80 -3.55
CA PRO A 255 10.18 1.92 -3.09
C PRO A 255 11.70 1.68 -3.25
N ALA A 256 12.20 0.51 -2.84
CA ALA A 256 13.61 0.15 -2.95
C ALA A 256 14.10 0.09 -4.42
N ALA A 257 13.33 -0.54 -5.31
CA ALA A 257 13.67 -0.58 -6.74
C ALA A 257 13.65 0.82 -7.37
N HIS A 258 12.73 1.69 -6.94
CA HIS A 258 12.70 3.07 -7.38
C HIS A 258 13.91 3.87 -6.87
N ALA A 259 14.29 3.68 -5.60
CA ALA A 259 15.48 4.31 -5.03
C ALA A 259 16.76 3.92 -5.79
N GLN A 260 16.93 2.64 -6.09
CA GLN A 260 18.06 2.16 -6.91
C GLN A 260 18.10 2.83 -8.28
N ARG A 261 16.93 2.97 -8.93
CA ARG A 261 16.84 3.64 -10.22
C ARG A 261 17.21 5.13 -10.16
N LEU A 262 16.82 5.83 -9.07
CA LEU A 262 17.20 7.24 -8.87
C LEU A 262 18.69 7.44 -8.60
N MET A 263 19.41 6.42 -8.12
CA MET A 263 20.87 6.47 -7.93
C MET A 263 21.66 6.22 -9.21
N GLN A 264 21.04 5.62 -10.23
CA GLN A 264 21.67 5.28 -11.52
C GLN A 264 21.51 6.39 -12.57
N ASN A 265 20.62 7.35 -12.34
CA ASN A 265 20.37 8.52 -13.18
C ASN A 265 21.02 9.78 -12.59
#